data_da124ffbe11a6f530238388bccfbb2a5
#
_entry.id   da124ffbe11a6f530238388bccfbb2a5
#
_cell.length_a   1.000
_cell.length_b   1.000
_cell.length_c   1.000
_cell.angle_alpha   90.00
_cell.angle_beta   90.00
_cell.angle_gamma   90.00
#
_symmetry.space_group_name_H-M   'P 1'
#
loop_
_entity.id
_entity.type
_entity.pdbx_description
1 polymer ?
#
loop_
_entity_poly.entity_id
_entity_poly.type
_entity_poly.pdbx_seq_one_letter_code
_entity_poly.pdbx_strand_id
1 'polypeptide(L)'
;MHSMKSISWAEQLAGKRPNLAMAERPVLTPIAAYDAFASFYSGYANTRMPYLRSVENIVILHAPGAGSLLDVGAGDGSRALRIAQGAKLATVVLLEPSAGMRAQCPAGAEVWPHSVSEIPDTGSQFDVITCLWNVLGHLEGPKQRASVLVQFRKMLSPQGMVFLDVSHRYNAESYGWSMTFLRMAGDFFLRSEKRGDVPVAWKAGARTIHTTGHVFTHSEIKRLVRSAGLKILRRWIISYETGKENKLPLRGHLLYQLARA
;
A
#
# COMPACT_ATOMS: atom_id res chain seq x y z
N MET A 1 27.67 1.74 17.26
CA MET A 1 26.33 1.27 16.90
C MET A 1 25.32 2.31 17.34
N HIS A 2 24.93 3.23 16.46
CA HIS A 2 23.91 4.24 16.75
C HIS A 2 22.55 3.63 16.39
N SER A 3 21.71 3.44 17.39
CA SER A 3 20.33 2.98 17.24
C SER A 3 19.56 3.97 16.35
N MET A 4 19.25 3.56 15.13
CA MET A 4 18.29 4.28 14.28
C MET A 4 16.90 4.14 14.87
N LYS A 5 16.49 5.08 15.72
CA LYS A 5 15.08 5.20 16.11
C LYS A 5 14.28 5.56 14.85
N SER A 6 13.49 4.61 14.38
CA SER A 6 12.53 4.85 13.30
C SER A 6 11.48 5.83 13.81
N ILE A 7 11.35 6.99 13.16
CA ILE A 7 10.24 7.89 13.43
C ILE A 7 8.97 7.19 12.93
N SER A 8 8.02 6.98 13.82
CA SER A 8 6.73 6.38 13.45
C SER A 8 5.94 7.33 12.54
N TRP A 9 5.02 6.81 11.74
CA TRP A 9 4.06 7.63 10.98
C TRP A 9 3.34 8.65 11.88
N ALA A 10 3.10 8.30 13.15
CA ALA A 10 2.50 9.17 14.15
C ALA A 10 3.41 10.35 14.53
N GLU A 11 4.72 10.15 14.65
CA GLU A 11 5.67 11.22 14.92
C GLU A 11 5.84 12.16 13.71
N GLN A 12 5.67 11.64 12.48
CA GLN A 12 5.68 12.43 11.27
C GLN A 12 4.44 13.34 11.13
N LEU A 13 3.29 12.91 11.64
CA LEU A 13 2.02 13.66 11.55
C LEU A 13 1.68 14.44 12.84
N ALA A 14 2.26 14.11 13.99
CA ALA A 14 2.10 14.84 15.25
C ALA A 14 3.00 16.09 15.35
N GLY A 15 3.90 16.26 14.39
CA GLY A 15 4.85 17.38 14.35
C GLY A 15 4.15 18.72 14.17
N LYS A 16 4.27 19.55 15.19
CA LYS A 16 4.28 21.03 15.22
C LYS A 16 3.84 21.73 13.91
N ARG A 17 3.01 22.76 14.03
CA ARG A 17 2.66 23.70 12.93
C ARG A 17 3.84 23.83 11.98
N PRO A 18 3.62 23.80 10.65
CA PRO A 18 4.73 23.92 9.70
C PRO A 18 5.51 25.19 10.04
N ASN A 19 6.76 25.01 10.43
CA ASN A 19 7.69 26.10 10.59
C ASN A 19 7.82 26.74 9.20
N LEU A 20 7.71 28.03 9.06
CA LEU A 20 7.79 28.77 7.76
C LEU A 20 9.03 28.37 6.92
N ALA A 21 10.03 27.76 7.52
CA ALA A 21 11.21 27.20 6.83
C ALA A 21 10.95 25.90 6.05
N MET A 22 9.75 25.30 6.08
CA MET A 22 9.39 24.11 5.26
C MET A 22 8.86 24.48 3.85
N ALA A 23 8.72 25.77 3.53
CA ALA A 23 8.10 26.25 2.29
C ALA A 23 8.93 26.01 1.00
N GLU A 24 10.15 25.44 1.08
CA GLU A 24 11.05 25.33 -0.09
C GLU A 24 11.54 23.91 -0.40
N ARG A 25 10.97 22.86 0.21
CA ARG A 25 11.42 21.51 -0.12
C ARG A 25 10.53 20.93 -1.22
N PRO A 26 11.12 20.50 -2.37
CA PRO A 26 10.32 19.96 -3.46
C PRO A 26 9.59 18.68 -3.00
N VAL A 27 8.28 18.67 -3.17
CA VAL A 27 7.46 17.47 -2.99
C VAL A 27 7.56 16.67 -4.28
N LEU A 28 8.14 15.50 -4.20
CA LEU A 28 8.31 14.60 -5.36
C LEU A 28 7.01 13.86 -5.66
N THR A 29 6.80 13.50 -6.92
CA THR A 29 5.79 12.49 -7.26
C THR A 29 6.14 11.17 -6.55
N PRO A 30 5.16 10.28 -6.27
CA PRO A 30 5.46 9.02 -5.62
C PRO A 30 6.54 8.20 -6.35
N ILE A 31 6.50 8.13 -7.68
CA ILE A 31 7.51 7.40 -8.48
C ILE A 31 8.90 7.99 -8.25
N ALA A 32 9.07 9.30 -8.42
CA ALA A 32 10.36 9.96 -8.21
C ALA A 32 10.85 9.84 -6.76
N ALA A 33 9.92 9.83 -5.79
CA ALA A 33 10.26 9.62 -4.39
C ALA A 33 10.79 8.20 -4.14
N TYR A 34 10.18 7.17 -4.73
CA TYR A 34 10.68 5.79 -4.65
C TYR A 34 12.01 5.62 -5.38
N ASP A 35 12.22 6.27 -6.53
CA ASP A 35 13.53 6.28 -7.19
C ASP A 35 14.63 6.82 -6.27
N ALA A 36 14.37 7.96 -5.63
CA ALA A 36 15.32 8.56 -4.69
C ALA A 36 15.51 7.74 -3.39
N PHE A 37 14.51 6.93 -3.01
CA PHE A 37 14.52 6.14 -1.78
C PHE A 37 15.01 4.69 -1.98
N ALA A 38 15.15 4.23 -3.21
CA ALA A 38 15.38 2.84 -3.56
C ALA A 38 16.52 2.18 -2.76
N SER A 39 17.68 2.82 -2.66
CA SER A 39 18.84 2.28 -1.91
C SER A 39 18.62 2.16 -0.39
N PHE A 40 17.58 2.81 0.16
CA PHE A 40 17.24 2.77 1.59
C PHE A 40 16.01 1.89 1.87
N TYR A 41 15.31 1.46 0.81
CA TYR A 41 14.05 0.75 0.91
C TYR A 41 14.12 -0.52 1.75
N SER A 42 15.08 -1.41 1.46
CA SER A 42 15.22 -2.69 2.18
C SER A 42 15.50 -2.48 3.67
N GLY A 43 16.34 -1.49 4.01
CA GLY A 43 16.59 -1.12 5.41
C GLY A 43 15.32 -0.64 6.11
N TYR A 44 14.51 0.18 5.45
CA TYR A 44 13.23 0.64 5.96
C TYR A 44 12.21 -0.51 6.09
N ALA A 45 12.09 -1.35 5.07
CA ALA A 45 11.20 -2.52 5.08
C ALA A 45 11.52 -3.45 6.25
N ASN A 46 12.80 -3.67 6.56
CA ASN A 46 13.23 -4.48 7.70
C ASN A 46 12.70 -3.94 9.05
N THR A 47 12.53 -2.63 9.20
CA THR A 47 11.94 -2.05 10.43
C THR A 47 10.44 -2.36 10.57
N ARG A 48 9.79 -2.82 9.51
CA ARG A 48 8.35 -3.14 9.44
C ARG A 48 8.06 -4.62 9.21
N MET A 49 9.09 -5.46 9.34
CA MET A 49 8.98 -6.90 9.09
C MET A 49 7.84 -7.60 9.84
N PRO A 50 7.53 -7.30 11.12
CA PRO A 50 6.40 -7.94 11.79
C PRO A 50 5.07 -7.73 11.04
N TYR A 51 4.82 -6.49 10.58
CA TYR A 51 3.64 -6.16 9.79
C TYR A 51 3.67 -6.83 8.41
N LEU A 52 4.76 -6.67 7.67
CA LEU A 52 4.91 -7.21 6.32
C LEU A 52 4.72 -8.73 6.29
N ARG A 53 5.33 -9.45 7.25
CA ARG A 53 5.19 -10.90 7.37
C ARG A 53 3.76 -11.33 7.70
N SER A 54 3.07 -10.57 8.55
CA SER A 54 1.67 -10.87 8.85
C SER A 54 0.79 -10.74 7.60
N VAL A 55 0.96 -9.66 6.82
CA VAL A 55 0.25 -9.46 5.55
C VAL A 55 0.59 -10.58 4.56
N GLU A 56 1.87 -10.90 4.38
CA GLU A 56 2.34 -12.01 3.52
C GLU A 56 1.69 -13.34 3.90
N ASN A 57 1.70 -13.69 5.19
CA ASN A 57 1.13 -14.94 5.69
C ASN A 57 -0.39 -15.03 5.43
N ILE A 58 -1.12 -13.94 5.60
CA ILE A 58 -2.55 -13.89 5.28
C ILE A 58 -2.77 -14.11 3.78
N VAL A 59 -1.99 -13.47 2.92
CA VAL A 59 -2.08 -13.69 1.47
C VAL A 59 -1.78 -15.15 1.12
N ILE A 60 -0.69 -15.71 1.63
CA ILE A 60 -0.31 -17.12 1.41
C ILE A 60 -1.41 -18.09 1.83
N LEU A 61 -2.01 -17.86 3.01
CA LEU A 61 -3.04 -18.74 3.56
C LEU A 61 -4.35 -18.72 2.76
N HIS A 62 -4.64 -17.61 2.09
CA HIS A 62 -5.93 -17.38 1.43
C HIS A 62 -5.82 -17.30 -0.10
N ALA A 63 -4.62 -17.33 -0.66
CA ALA A 63 -4.42 -17.42 -2.10
C ALA A 63 -4.81 -18.83 -2.58
N PRO A 64 -5.47 -18.93 -3.77
CA PRO A 64 -5.67 -20.24 -4.39
C PRO A 64 -4.29 -20.81 -4.74
N GLY A 65 -4.05 -22.09 -4.38
CA GLY A 65 -2.82 -22.77 -4.78
C GLY A 65 -2.76 -22.95 -6.30
N ALA A 66 -1.54 -23.03 -6.85
CA ALA A 66 -1.23 -23.18 -8.27
C ALA A 66 -1.89 -22.12 -9.18
N GLY A 67 -1.14 -21.16 -9.62
CA GLY A 67 -1.66 -20.07 -10.46
C GLY A 67 -0.63 -18.99 -10.68
N SER A 68 -1.11 -17.81 -11.04
CA SER A 68 -0.31 -16.66 -11.40
C SER A 68 -0.52 -15.49 -10.42
N LEU A 69 0.56 -14.78 -10.11
CA LEU A 69 0.59 -13.58 -9.27
C LEU A 69 0.97 -12.34 -10.10
N LEU A 70 0.18 -11.29 -9.98
CA LEU A 70 0.58 -9.93 -10.32
C LEU A 70 0.77 -9.13 -9.01
N ASP A 71 1.99 -8.68 -8.72
CA ASP A 71 2.24 -7.76 -7.61
C ASP A 71 2.34 -6.33 -8.11
N VAL A 72 1.43 -5.49 -7.67
CA VAL A 72 1.28 -4.09 -8.12
C VAL A 72 1.99 -3.16 -7.14
N GLY A 73 2.94 -2.37 -7.65
CA GLY A 73 3.88 -1.61 -6.84
C GLY A 73 4.80 -2.56 -6.09
N ALA A 74 5.45 -3.45 -6.85
CA ALA A 74 6.20 -4.58 -6.30
C ALA A 74 7.45 -4.18 -5.51
N GLY A 75 7.91 -2.93 -5.68
CA GLY A 75 9.12 -2.48 -5.03
C GLY A 75 10.35 -3.25 -5.51
N ASP A 76 11.08 -3.87 -4.57
CA ASP A 76 12.22 -4.74 -4.86
C ASP A 76 11.83 -6.18 -5.25
N GLY A 77 10.54 -6.49 -5.36
CA GLY A 77 10.01 -7.81 -5.73
C GLY A 77 10.14 -8.90 -4.66
N SER A 78 10.93 -8.69 -3.62
CA SER A 78 11.23 -9.72 -2.60
C SER A 78 9.96 -10.27 -1.93
N ARG A 79 8.97 -9.43 -1.66
CA ARG A 79 7.70 -9.81 -1.05
C ARG A 79 6.87 -10.70 -1.97
N ALA A 80 6.75 -10.31 -3.24
CA ALA A 80 6.02 -11.08 -4.25
C ALA A 80 6.56 -12.50 -4.39
N LEU A 81 7.89 -12.64 -4.41
CA LEU A 81 8.53 -13.95 -4.51
C LEU A 81 8.27 -14.81 -3.27
N ARG A 82 8.31 -14.23 -2.06
CA ARG A 82 7.97 -14.99 -0.84
C ARG A 82 6.51 -15.43 -0.82
N ILE A 83 5.59 -14.56 -1.26
CA ILE A 83 4.17 -14.92 -1.40
C ILE A 83 4.00 -16.05 -2.41
N ALA A 84 4.60 -15.92 -3.59
CA ALA A 84 4.51 -16.94 -4.64
C ALA A 84 5.06 -18.30 -4.18
N GLN A 85 6.21 -18.31 -3.53
CA GLN A 85 6.80 -19.52 -2.98
C GLN A 85 5.89 -20.15 -1.91
N GLY A 86 5.40 -19.35 -0.96
CA GLY A 86 4.55 -19.85 0.13
C GLY A 86 3.18 -20.35 -0.34
N ALA A 87 2.58 -19.68 -1.32
CA ALA A 87 1.29 -20.05 -1.91
C ALA A 87 1.42 -21.01 -3.10
N LYS A 88 2.65 -21.44 -3.46
CA LYS A 88 2.96 -22.33 -4.60
C LYS A 88 2.41 -21.80 -5.94
N LEU A 89 2.54 -20.49 -6.18
CA LEU A 89 2.16 -19.87 -7.44
C LEU A 89 3.28 -20.08 -8.47
N ALA A 90 2.90 -20.47 -9.68
CA ALA A 90 3.84 -20.88 -10.73
C ALA A 90 4.45 -19.68 -11.47
N THR A 91 3.68 -18.61 -11.64
CA THR A 91 4.07 -17.43 -12.42
C THR A 91 3.99 -16.17 -11.54
N VAL A 92 4.99 -15.30 -11.66
CA VAL A 92 5.04 -14.02 -10.93
C VAL A 92 5.36 -12.91 -11.90
N VAL A 93 4.52 -11.89 -11.94
CA VAL A 93 4.76 -10.64 -12.65
C VAL A 93 4.84 -9.51 -11.65
N LEU A 94 5.91 -8.73 -11.71
CA LEU A 94 6.15 -7.56 -10.88
C LEU A 94 5.80 -6.31 -11.67
N LEU A 95 4.81 -5.55 -11.24
CA LEU A 95 4.48 -4.25 -11.82
C LEU A 95 5.10 -3.15 -10.96
N GLU A 96 6.13 -2.47 -11.47
CA GLU A 96 6.85 -1.45 -10.69
C GLU A 96 7.30 -0.29 -11.60
N PRO A 97 6.74 0.94 -11.42
CA PRO A 97 7.08 2.09 -12.26
C PRO A 97 8.43 2.72 -11.92
N SER A 98 8.94 2.60 -10.68
CA SER A 98 10.21 3.19 -10.27
C SER A 98 11.39 2.43 -10.86
N ALA A 99 12.24 3.11 -11.62
CA ALA A 99 13.45 2.52 -12.19
C ALA A 99 14.45 2.10 -11.11
N GLY A 100 14.58 2.91 -10.04
CA GLY A 100 15.44 2.61 -8.91
C GLY A 100 15.00 1.36 -8.14
N MET A 101 13.69 1.14 -8.00
CA MET A 101 13.14 -0.05 -7.36
C MET A 101 13.31 -1.27 -8.28
N ARG A 102 13.00 -1.14 -9.58
CA ARG A 102 13.20 -2.24 -10.55
C ARG A 102 14.64 -2.75 -10.60
N ALA A 103 15.61 -1.85 -10.46
CA ALA A 103 17.03 -2.22 -10.42
C ALA A 103 17.40 -3.14 -9.23
N GLN A 104 16.53 -3.25 -8.22
CA GLN A 104 16.69 -4.12 -7.06
C GLN A 104 15.90 -5.42 -7.18
N CYS A 105 15.06 -5.58 -8.22
CA CYS A 105 14.33 -6.82 -8.45
C CYS A 105 15.32 -7.95 -8.76
N PRO A 106 15.00 -9.19 -8.35
CA PRO A 106 15.85 -10.34 -8.62
C PRO A 106 16.04 -10.58 -10.12
N ALA A 107 17.26 -10.98 -10.49
CA ALA A 107 17.58 -11.32 -11.86
C ALA A 107 16.66 -12.43 -12.39
N GLY A 108 16.13 -12.25 -13.61
CA GLY A 108 15.22 -13.20 -14.24
C GLY A 108 13.75 -13.07 -13.82
N ALA A 109 13.40 -12.16 -12.92
CA ALA A 109 11.99 -11.85 -12.63
C ALA A 109 11.35 -11.14 -13.85
N GLU A 110 10.09 -11.49 -14.15
CA GLU A 110 9.29 -10.75 -15.12
C GLU A 110 8.83 -9.43 -14.49
N VAL A 111 9.34 -8.31 -15.02
CA VAL A 111 9.04 -6.97 -14.48
C VAL A 111 8.42 -6.10 -15.57
N TRP A 112 7.22 -5.58 -15.29
CA TRP A 112 6.53 -4.62 -16.14
C TRP A 112 6.82 -3.19 -15.65
N PRO A 113 7.50 -2.35 -16.46
CA PRO A 113 7.95 -1.02 -16.05
C PRO A 113 6.86 0.05 -16.21
N HIS A 114 5.62 -0.29 -15.87
CA HIS A 114 4.47 0.58 -16.06
C HIS A 114 3.87 1.02 -14.73
N SER A 115 3.26 2.20 -14.72
CA SER A 115 2.31 2.57 -13.69
C SER A 115 1.06 1.69 -13.81
N VAL A 116 0.43 1.38 -12.68
CA VAL A 116 -0.80 0.60 -12.67
C VAL A 116 -1.96 1.26 -13.45
N SER A 117 -1.91 2.58 -13.67
CA SER A 117 -2.84 3.32 -14.53
C SER A 117 -2.55 3.18 -16.03
N GLU A 118 -1.40 2.63 -16.38
CA GLU A 118 -0.88 2.56 -17.74
C GLU A 118 -0.61 1.11 -18.20
N ILE A 119 -1.12 0.12 -17.47
CA ILE A 119 -0.96 -1.29 -17.84
C ILE A 119 -1.60 -1.51 -19.21
N PRO A 120 -0.84 -1.98 -20.19
CA PRO A 120 -1.39 -2.33 -21.50
C PRO A 120 -2.44 -3.44 -21.34
N ASP A 121 -3.46 -3.41 -22.17
CA ASP A 121 -4.43 -4.50 -22.27
C ASP A 121 -3.77 -5.70 -22.94
N THR A 122 -3.11 -6.53 -22.15
CA THR A 122 -2.39 -7.72 -22.64
C THR A 122 -3.30 -8.93 -22.79
N GLY A 123 -4.57 -8.84 -22.40
CA GLY A 123 -5.44 -10.01 -22.27
C GLY A 123 -5.03 -10.97 -21.14
N SER A 124 -3.96 -10.69 -20.42
CA SER A 124 -3.45 -11.54 -19.35
C SER A 124 -4.40 -11.53 -18.15
N GLN A 125 -4.63 -12.70 -17.58
CA GLN A 125 -5.41 -12.87 -16.35
C GLN A 125 -4.55 -13.50 -15.27
N PHE A 126 -4.78 -13.05 -14.02
CA PHE A 126 -4.05 -13.51 -12.85
C PHE A 126 -5.00 -14.09 -11.80
N ASP A 127 -4.54 -15.15 -11.15
CA ASP A 127 -5.30 -15.80 -10.08
C ASP A 127 -5.19 -15.04 -8.75
N VAL A 128 -4.06 -14.37 -8.57
CA VAL A 128 -3.80 -13.48 -7.43
C VAL A 128 -3.29 -12.15 -7.93
N ILE A 129 -3.91 -11.07 -7.48
CA ILE A 129 -3.37 -9.70 -7.63
C ILE A 129 -3.11 -9.16 -6.23
N THR A 130 -1.88 -8.70 -5.99
CA THR A 130 -1.53 -8.02 -4.75
C THR A 130 -1.27 -6.53 -5.00
N CYS A 131 -1.82 -5.68 -4.13
CA CYS A 131 -1.58 -4.25 -4.09
C CYS A 131 -1.39 -3.87 -2.61
N LEU A 132 -0.17 -4.02 -2.13
CA LEU A 132 0.14 -4.06 -0.71
C LEU A 132 0.97 -2.85 -0.28
N TRP A 133 0.93 -2.57 1.04
CA TRP A 133 1.68 -1.49 1.68
C TRP A 133 1.29 -0.09 1.15
N ASN A 134 -0.01 0.12 1.03
CA ASN A 134 -0.62 1.40 0.66
C ASN A 134 -0.29 1.91 -0.76
N VAL A 135 0.05 1.04 -1.71
CA VAL A 135 0.31 1.43 -3.11
C VAL A 135 -0.88 2.21 -3.70
N LEU A 136 -2.13 1.77 -3.42
CA LEU A 136 -3.33 2.51 -3.85
C LEU A 136 -3.36 3.95 -3.33
N GLY A 137 -2.76 4.21 -2.16
CA GLY A 137 -2.68 5.53 -1.56
C GLY A 137 -1.69 6.48 -2.25
N HIS A 138 -0.81 5.97 -3.11
CA HIS A 138 0.10 6.80 -3.90
C HIS A 138 -0.49 7.24 -5.24
N LEU A 139 -1.71 6.80 -5.58
CA LEU A 139 -2.43 7.22 -6.79
C LEU A 139 -3.19 8.51 -6.57
N GLU A 140 -3.20 9.37 -7.59
CA GLU A 140 -3.81 10.69 -7.49
C GLU A 140 -5.33 10.64 -7.63
N GLY A 141 -6.01 11.06 -6.58
CA GLY A 141 -7.44 11.27 -6.56
C GLY A 141 -8.30 10.02 -6.71
N PRO A 142 -9.60 10.16 -6.47
CA PRO A 142 -10.53 9.02 -6.43
C PRO A 142 -10.76 8.38 -7.81
N LYS A 143 -10.69 9.16 -8.88
CA LYS A 143 -10.89 8.64 -10.25
C LYS A 143 -9.80 7.66 -10.64
N GLN A 144 -8.53 7.99 -10.38
CA GLN A 144 -7.42 7.10 -10.69
C GLN A 144 -7.46 5.83 -9.84
N ARG A 145 -7.76 5.96 -8.54
CA ARG A 145 -7.93 4.80 -7.63
C ARG A 145 -9.05 3.87 -8.09
N ALA A 146 -10.19 4.42 -8.51
CA ALA A 146 -11.29 3.63 -9.05
C ALA A 146 -10.92 2.94 -10.37
N SER A 147 -10.26 3.65 -11.29
CA SER A 147 -9.81 3.11 -12.57
C SER A 147 -8.88 1.91 -12.38
N VAL A 148 -7.95 2.00 -11.43
CA VAL A 148 -7.02 0.92 -11.11
C VAL A 148 -7.74 -0.33 -10.60
N LEU A 149 -8.73 -0.18 -9.73
CA LEU A 149 -9.53 -1.32 -9.27
C LEU A 149 -10.37 -1.94 -10.41
N VAL A 150 -10.82 -1.15 -11.38
CA VAL A 150 -11.45 -1.66 -12.61
C VAL A 150 -10.45 -2.47 -13.43
N GLN A 151 -9.19 -2.02 -13.55
CA GLN A 151 -8.14 -2.81 -14.21
C GLN A 151 -7.88 -4.12 -13.48
N PHE A 152 -7.79 -4.10 -12.13
CA PHE A 152 -7.66 -5.35 -11.37
C PHE A 152 -8.79 -6.33 -11.70
N ARG A 153 -10.04 -5.84 -11.75
CA ARG A 153 -11.17 -6.69 -12.13
C ARG A 153 -11.02 -7.28 -13.54
N LYS A 154 -10.53 -6.53 -14.51
CA LYS A 154 -10.31 -7.01 -15.89
C LYS A 154 -9.23 -8.10 -15.93
N MET A 155 -8.12 -7.88 -15.22
CA MET A 155 -6.97 -8.78 -15.18
C MET A 155 -7.13 -9.95 -14.22
N LEU A 156 -8.19 -9.98 -13.41
CA LEU A 156 -8.44 -11.07 -12.47
C LEU A 156 -9.09 -12.26 -13.20
N SER A 157 -8.57 -13.47 -13.00
CA SER A 157 -9.21 -14.70 -13.46
C SER A 157 -10.61 -14.85 -12.83
N PRO A 158 -11.51 -15.67 -13.38
CA PRO A 158 -12.89 -15.80 -12.89
C PRO A 158 -13.01 -16.13 -11.40
N GLN A 159 -12.09 -16.95 -10.89
CA GLN A 159 -12.01 -17.35 -9.46
C GLN A 159 -10.86 -16.66 -8.72
N GLY A 160 -10.20 -15.70 -9.36
CA GLY A 160 -9.05 -14.99 -8.81
C GLY A 160 -9.42 -14.08 -7.65
N MET A 161 -8.40 -13.67 -6.92
CA MET A 161 -8.52 -12.83 -5.73
C MET A 161 -7.57 -11.64 -5.77
N VAL A 162 -8.05 -10.49 -5.29
CA VAL A 162 -7.21 -9.32 -5.07
C VAL A 162 -6.96 -9.17 -3.56
N PHE A 163 -5.70 -9.00 -3.17
CA PHE A 163 -5.34 -8.57 -1.82
C PHE A 163 -4.93 -7.12 -1.85
N LEU A 164 -5.70 -6.29 -1.17
CA LEU A 164 -5.52 -4.84 -1.11
C LEU A 164 -5.21 -4.41 0.32
N ASP A 165 -4.02 -3.85 0.53
CA ASP A 165 -3.57 -3.34 1.83
C ASP A 165 -3.46 -1.82 1.78
N VAL A 166 -4.12 -1.14 2.72
CA VAL A 166 -4.17 0.32 2.78
C VAL A 166 -3.99 0.87 4.19
N SER A 167 -3.40 2.04 4.26
CA SER A 167 -3.27 2.79 5.50
C SER A 167 -4.62 3.30 5.99
N HIS A 168 -4.95 2.97 7.24
CA HIS A 168 -6.24 3.33 7.82
C HIS A 168 -6.24 4.75 8.38
N ARG A 169 -7.21 5.57 7.96
CA ARG A 169 -7.36 6.98 8.34
C ARG A 169 -7.68 7.17 9.83
N TYR A 170 -8.34 6.21 10.44
CA TYR A 170 -8.74 6.24 11.85
C TYR A 170 -7.92 5.26 12.69
N ASN A 171 -6.61 5.15 12.42
CA ASN A 171 -5.73 4.26 13.15
C ASN A 171 -5.25 4.91 14.45
N ALA A 172 -5.90 4.57 15.58
CA ALA A 172 -5.54 5.09 16.90
C ALA A 172 -4.14 4.62 17.39
N GLU A 173 -3.64 3.50 16.87
CA GLU A 173 -2.27 3.04 17.14
C GLU A 173 -1.24 4.02 16.56
N SER A 174 -1.49 4.53 15.35
CA SER A 174 -0.59 5.45 14.66
C SER A 174 -0.78 6.92 15.05
N TYR A 175 -2.02 7.33 15.37
CA TYR A 175 -2.34 8.76 15.53
C TYR A 175 -2.74 9.13 16.96
N GLY A 176 -2.94 8.16 17.86
CA GLY A 176 -3.56 8.35 19.16
C GLY A 176 -5.08 8.51 19.08
N TRP A 177 -5.76 8.27 20.20
CA TRP A 177 -7.23 8.29 20.26
C TRP A 177 -7.82 9.68 20.01
N SER A 178 -7.24 10.72 20.60
CA SER A 178 -7.73 12.11 20.47
C SER A 178 -7.73 12.57 19.00
N MET A 179 -6.64 12.33 18.27
CA MET A 179 -6.55 12.69 16.86
C MET A 179 -7.48 11.83 15.99
N THR A 180 -7.64 10.56 16.33
CA THR A 180 -8.57 9.66 15.63
C THR A 180 -10.01 10.15 15.77
N PHE A 181 -10.45 10.50 16.97
CA PHE A 181 -11.80 11.05 17.19
C PHE A 181 -11.99 12.41 16.51
N LEU A 182 -10.98 13.29 16.56
CA LEU A 182 -11.02 14.57 15.84
C LEU A 182 -11.18 14.39 14.32
N ARG A 183 -10.46 13.42 13.75
CA ARG A 183 -10.60 13.08 12.32
C ARG A 183 -12.00 12.53 12.02
N MET A 184 -12.52 11.62 12.84
CA MET A 184 -13.86 11.06 12.65
C MET A 184 -14.94 12.15 12.72
N ALA A 185 -14.88 13.03 13.72
CA ALA A 185 -15.78 14.16 13.83
C ALA A 185 -15.69 15.10 12.62
N GLY A 186 -14.46 15.47 12.23
CA GLY A 186 -14.26 16.32 11.06
C GLY A 186 -14.80 15.69 9.77
N ASP A 187 -14.68 14.37 9.59
CA ASP A 187 -15.20 13.67 8.41
C ASP A 187 -16.73 13.51 8.44
N PHE A 188 -17.32 13.50 9.63
CA PHE A 188 -18.79 13.51 9.76
C PHE A 188 -19.38 14.84 9.25
N PHE A 189 -18.76 15.96 9.59
CA PHE A 189 -19.23 17.29 9.17
C PHE A 189 -18.75 17.69 7.76
N LEU A 190 -17.53 17.31 7.38
CA LEU A 190 -16.88 17.71 6.13
C LEU A 190 -16.57 16.47 5.28
N ARG A 191 -17.57 15.98 4.55
CA ARG A 191 -17.47 14.77 3.71
C ARG A 191 -16.62 15.03 2.46
N SER A 192 -15.31 15.01 2.61
CA SER A 192 -14.36 15.17 1.49
C SER A 192 -13.30 14.07 1.51
N GLU A 193 -13.13 13.39 0.37
CA GLU A 193 -12.06 12.39 0.21
C GLU A 193 -10.66 13.01 0.33
N LYS A 194 -10.48 14.27 -0.10
CA LYS A 194 -9.21 15.02 0.05
C LYS A 194 -8.69 15.07 1.49
N ARG A 195 -9.56 14.88 2.49
CA ARG A 195 -9.14 14.80 3.90
C ARG A 195 -8.30 13.56 4.21
N GLY A 196 -8.22 12.58 3.32
CA GLY A 196 -7.32 11.44 3.37
C GLY A 196 -5.92 11.73 2.83
N ASP A 197 -5.75 12.81 2.09
CA ASP A 197 -4.45 13.16 1.54
C ASP A 197 -3.52 13.64 2.65
N VAL A 198 -2.34 13.06 2.72
CA VAL A 198 -1.36 13.30 3.78
C VAL A 198 0.04 13.48 3.19
N PRO A 199 0.85 14.38 3.76
CA PRO A 199 2.26 14.44 3.43
C PRO A 199 2.96 13.18 3.93
N VAL A 200 3.92 12.70 3.15
CA VAL A 200 4.77 11.56 3.47
C VAL A 200 6.21 12.01 3.45
N ALA A 201 6.99 11.60 4.43
CA ALA A 201 8.40 11.92 4.51
C ALA A 201 9.21 10.67 4.90
N TRP A 202 10.24 10.36 4.12
CA TRP A 202 11.15 9.26 4.40
C TRP A 202 12.57 9.76 4.65
N LYS A 203 13.23 9.22 5.66
CA LYS A 203 14.65 9.47 5.89
C LYS A 203 15.50 8.57 4.97
N ALA A 204 16.32 9.21 4.14
CA ALA A 204 17.27 8.59 3.23
C ALA A 204 18.68 9.08 3.60
N GLY A 205 19.31 8.44 4.57
CA GLY A 205 20.58 8.91 5.16
C GLY A 205 20.43 10.27 5.82
N ALA A 206 21.20 11.25 5.37
CA ALA A 206 21.14 12.65 5.84
C ALA A 206 20.00 13.46 5.19
N ARG A 207 19.32 12.93 4.18
CA ARG A 207 18.25 13.63 3.45
C ARG A 207 16.88 13.17 3.92
N THR A 208 15.87 14.02 3.71
CA THR A 208 14.47 13.65 3.86
C THR A 208 13.79 13.83 2.51
N ILE A 209 13.16 12.76 2.03
CA ILE A 209 12.39 12.73 0.78
C ILE A 209 10.94 13.00 1.15
N HIS A 210 10.34 14.01 0.49
CA HIS A 210 8.95 14.39 0.70
C HIS A 210 8.10 13.99 -0.51
N THR A 211 6.96 13.37 -0.24
CA THR A 211 5.96 12.99 -1.23
C THR A 211 4.56 13.09 -0.61
N THR A 212 3.55 12.66 -1.33
CA THR A 212 2.16 12.61 -0.87
C THR A 212 1.65 11.18 -0.84
N GLY A 213 0.67 10.94 -0.01
CA GLY A 213 -0.05 9.69 0.06
C GLY A 213 -1.50 9.93 0.47
N HIS A 214 -2.27 8.85 0.48
CA HIS A 214 -3.65 8.88 0.93
C HIS A 214 -3.90 7.80 1.97
N VAL A 215 -4.64 8.13 3.01
CA VAL A 215 -5.11 7.20 4.04
C VAL A 215 -6.62 7.03 3.92
N PHE A 216 -7.08 5.81 3.99
CA PHE A 216 -8.44 5.42 3.63
C PHE A 216 -9.34 5.19 4.84
N THR A 217 -10.63 5.48 4.69
CA THR A 217 -11.65 4.92 5.56
C THR A 217 -12.17 3.60 4.97
N HIS A 218 -12.73 2.73 5.83
CA HIS A 218 -13.39 1.51 5.35
C HIS A 218 -14.55 1.81 4.37
N SER A 219 -15.34 2.85 4.64
CA SER A 219 -16.45 3.26 3.79
C SER A 219 -15.97 3.73 2.41
N GLU A 220 -14.83 4.40 2.34
CA GLU A 220 -14.21 4.81 1.08
C GLU A 220 -13.77 3.59 0.26
N ILE A 221 -13.03 2.66 0.84
CA ILE A 221 -12.65 1.41 0.15
C ILE A 221 -13.89 0.63 -0.31
N LYS A 222 -14.93 0.54 0.53
CA LYS A 222 -16.17 -0.14 0.15
C LYS A 222 -16.83 0.49 -1.08
N ARG A 223 -16.83 1.82 -1.21
CA ARG A 223 -17.35 2.52 -2.40
C ARG A 223 -16.49 2.23 -3.63
N LEU A 224 -15.15 2.39 -3.52
CA LEU A 224 -14.21 2.15 -4.62
C LEU A 224 -14.30 0.70 -5.14
N VAL A 225 -14.31 -0.28 -4.24
CA VAL A 225 -14.42 -1.70 -4.59
C VAL A 225 -15.74 -1.99 -5.32
N ARG A 226 -16.86 -1.46 -4.80
CA ARG A 226 -18.18 -1.64 -5.42
C ARG A 226 -18.25 -0.98 -6.80
N SER A 227 -17.74 0.24 -6.95
CA SER A 227 -17.75 0.96 -8.23
C SER A 227 -16.89 0.27 -9.31
N ALA A 228 -15.91 -0.53 -8.91
CA ALA A 228 -15.08 -1.32 -9.79
C ALA A 228 -15.71 -2.69 -10.17
N GLY A 229 -16.89 -3.04 -9.66
CA GLY A 229 -17.51 -4.35 -9.86
C GLY A 229 -16.77 -5.48 -9.11
N LEU A 230 -16.16 -5.13 -7.98
CA LEU A 230 -15.55 -6.06 -7.04
C LEU A 230 -16.38 -6.13 -5.76
N LYS A 231 -16.19 -7.20 -4.99
CA LYS A 231 -16.79 -7.38 -3.65
C LYS A 231 -15.72 -7.71 -2.63
N ILE A 232 -15.94 -7.26 -1.38
CA ILE A 232 -15.07 -7.59 -0.24
C ILE A 232 -15.53 -8.95 0.31
N LEU A 233 -14.63 -9.94 0.29
CA LEU A 233 -14.84 -11.25 0.90
C LEU A 233 -14.45 -11.23 2.38
N ARG A 234 -13.28 -10.65 2.69
CA ARG A 234 -12.73 -10.58 4.05
C ARG A 234 -12.02 -9.25 4.27
N ARG A 235 -11.91 -8.87 5.53
CA ARG A 235 -11.13 -7.73 5.99
C ARG A 235 -10.40 -8.11 7.27
N TRP A 236 -9.11 -7.79 7.32
CA TRP A 236 -8.27 -7.87 8.52
C TRP A 236 -7.83 -6.48 8.95
N ILE A 237 -7.57 -6.32 10.22
CA ILE A 237 -7.02 -5.10 10.81
C ILE A 237 -5.72 -5.51 11.48
N ILE A 238 -4.60 -5.00 10.96
CA ILE A 238 -3.27 -5.47 11.33
C ILE A 238 -2.48 -4.32 11.95
N SER A 239 -1.97 -4.54 13.17
CA SER A 239 -1.08 -3.60 13.84
C SER A 239 0.17 -3.34 12.99
N TYR A 240 0.45 -2.08 12.71
CA TYR A 240 1.62 -1.69 11.92
C TYR A 240 2.95 -1.89 12.67
N GLU A 241 2.90 -1.90 14.00
CA GLU A 241 4.09 -2.09 14.84
C GLU A 241 4.38 -3.56 15.10
N THR A 242 3.34 -4.33 15.42
CA THR A 242 3.52 -5.70 15.91
C THR A 242 3.14 -6.79 14.91
N GLY A 243 2.45 -6.43 13.81
CA GLY A 243 1.88 -7.38 12.87
C GLY A 243 0.72 -8.20 13.40
N LYS A 244 0.28 -7.98 14.65
CA LYS A 244 -0.85 -8.73 15.23
C LYS A 244 -2.17 -8.28 14.62
N GLU A 245 -3.05 -9.24 14.37
CA GLU A 245 -4.43 -8.95 14.00
C GLU A 245 -5.18 -8.36 15.18
N ASN A 246 -5.90 -7.26 14.96
CA ASN A 246 -6.72 -6.57 15.94
C ASN A 246 -8.21 -6.79 15.67
N LYS A 247 -8.97 -7.05 16.73
CA LYS A 247 -10.44 -7.08 16.65
C LYS A 247 -11.08 -5.69 16.63
N LEU A 248 -10.37 -4.69 17.17
CA LEU A 248 -10.85 -3.31 17.23
C LEU A 248 -10.65 -2.60 15.90
N PRO A 249 -11.70 -2.03 15.29
CA PRO A 249 -11.65 -1.46 13.94
C PRO A 249 -10.78 -0.21 13.81
N LEU A 250 -10.33 0.39 14.91
CA LEU A 250 -9.55 1.63 14.93
C LEU A 250 -8.08 1.41 15.31
N ARG A 251 -7.57 0.17 15.31
CA ARG A 251 -6.20 -0.14 15.75
C ARG A 251 -5.44 -0.97 14.73
N GLY A 252 -5.00 -0.35 13.63
CA GLY A 252 -4.19 -0.99 12.63
C GLY A 252 -4.51 -0.53 11.20
N HIS A 253 -3.77 -1.08 10.26
CA HIS A 253 -4.00 -0.93 8.82
C HIS A 253 -5.04 -1.93 8.34
N LEU A 254 -5.60 -1.71 7.15
CA LEU A 254 -6.70 -2.50 6.60
C LEU A 254 -6.20 -3.35 5.43
N LEU A 255 -6.27 -4.66 5.60
CA LEU A 255 -6.06 -5.62 4.51
C LEU A 255 -7.40 -6.21 4.08
N TYR A 256 -7.64 -6.24 2.78
CA TYR A 256 -8.85 -6.77 2.17
C TYR A 256 -8.54 -7.92 1.23
N GLN A 257 -9.39 -8.93 1.24
CA GLN A 257 -9.51 -9.93 0.18
C GLN A 257 -10.74 -9.59 -0.65
N LEU A 258 -10.54 -9.40 -1.96
CA LEU A 258 -11.58 -9.03 -2.89
C LEU A 258 -11.73 -10.09 -3.97
N ALA A 259 -12.93 -10.18 -4.56
CA ALA A 259 -13.22 -11.00 -5.74
C ALA A 259 -14.13 -10.23 -6.70
N ARG A 260 -14.35 -10.78 -7.88
CA ARG A 260 -15.40 -10.30 -8.80
C ARG A 260 -16.76 -10.33 -8.09
N ALA A 261 -17.58 -9.27 -8.27
CA ALA A 261 -18.92 -9.18 -7.70
C ALA A 261 -19.88 -10.18 -8.35
#